data_1814f81f2a30c1df39b249fa82e4d51c
#
_entry.id   1814f81f2a30c1df39b249fa82e4d51c
#
_cell.length_a   1.000
_cell.length_b   1.000
_cell.length_c   1.000
_cell.angle_alpha   90.00
_cell.angle_beta   90.00
_cell.angle_gamma   90.00
#
_symmetry.space_group_name_H-M   'P 1'
#
loop_
_entity.id
_entity.type
_entity.pdbx_description
1 polymer ?
#
loop_
_entity_poly.entity_id
_entity_poly.type
_entity_poly.pdbx_seq_one_letter_code
_entity_poly.pdbx_strand_id
1 'polypeptide(L)'
;IDPKAKIAKDVIIGAYSIIGPDVEIGSNTIIQPHVNIIGDTLIGKNNKIYSFASIGNDPQDLKYKNEKTKLVIGDDNKIREYVTINPGTVGGGGLTKIGNNCLFMVHSHIAHDCTIGNNVILANSVPIGGHAKIDDDVIIGGNSAVQQFTRVGKLSMIGGMCGVVKDILPYSLVFGNRSILKGVNMIGLRRKNISNNKINNVKKAFSIIFQDNNHMENIKKIPSDMINDELIKDILEFLNSDKKRPICTPREKDENN
;
A
#
# COMPACT_ATOMS: atom_id res chain seq x y z
N ILE A 1 11.86 16.32 -22.42
CA ILE A 1 12.48 16.48 -21.09
C ILE A 1 12.65 17.98 -20.86
N ASP A 2 12.12 18.49 -19.76
CA ASP A 2 12.29 19.88 -19.37
C ASP A 2 13.76 20.13 -18.93
N PRO A 3 14.40 21.25 -19.34
CA PRO A 3 15.78 21.56 -18.97
C PRO A 3 16.02 21.73 -17.46
N LYS A 4 14.98 21.97 -16.66
CA LYS A 4 15.05 22.15 -15.20
C LYS A 4 15.01 20.82 -14.45
N ALA A 5 14.59 19.73 -15.10
CA ALA A 5 14.53 18.41 -14.47
C ALA A 5 15.91 17.97 -14.00
N LYS A 6 15.97 17.41 -12.80
CA LYS A 6 17.23 16.90 -12.22
C LYS A 6 17.32 15.39 -12.43
N ILE A 7 18.12 14.98 -13.40
CA ILE A 7 18.23 13.59 -13.84
C ILE A 7 19.67 13.12 -13.66
N ALA A 8 19.87 11.98 -12.97
CA ALA A 8 21.20 11.39 -12.85
C ALA A 8 21.74 10.95 -14.22
N LYS A 9 23.07 10.97 -14.39
CA LYS A 9 23.73 10.81 -15.71
C LYS A 9 23.48 9.46 -16.39
N ASP A 10 23.17 8.44 -15.61
CA ASP A 10 23.01 7.05 -16.04
C ASP A 10 21.54 6.61 -16.18
N VAL A 11 20.61 7.56 -16.08
CA VAL A 11 19.18 7.33 -16.33
C VAL A 11 18.92 7.13 -17.82
N ILE A 12 18.19 6.08 -18.16
CA ILE A 12 17.78 5.79 -19.53
C ILE A 12 16.32 6.23 -19.71
N ILE A 13 16.07 7.09 -20.71
CA ILE A 13 14.71 7.59 -21.00
C ILE A 13 14.34 7.24 -22.43
N GLY A 14 13.26 6.46 -22.57
CA GLY A 14 12.69 6.06 -23.86
C GLY A 14 12.05 7.20 -24.63
N ALA A 15 11.93 7.03 -25.92
CA ALA A 15 11.35 8.03 -26.84
C ALA A 15 9.91 8.41 -26.45
N TYR A 16 9.51 9.64 -26.76
CA TYR A 16 8.17 10.22 -26.52
C TYR A 16 7.77 10.30 -25.02
N SER A 17 8.73 10.15 -24.10
CA SER A 17 8.47 10.37 -22.68
C SER A 17 8.54 11.86 -22.34
N ILE A 18 7.66 12.29 -21.44
CA ILE A 18 7.58 13.67 -20.95
C ILE A 18 8.09 13.69 -19.51
N ILE A 19 9.10 14.53 -19.24
CA ILE A 19 9.63 14.77 -17.89
C ILE A 19 9.50 16.25 -17.58
N GLY A 20 8.74 16.57 -16.53
CA GLY A 20 8.45 17.95 -16.12
C GLY A 20 9.59 18.66 -15.38
N PRO A 21 9.47 19.99 -15.17
CA PRO A 21 10.55 20.83 -14.64
C PRO A 21 10.93 20.54 -13.18
N ASP A 22 9.99 20.10 -12.35
CA ASP A 22 10.19 19.86 -10.93
C ASP A 22 10.43 18.38 -10.60
N VAL A 23 10.80 17.58 -11.62
CA VAL A 23 11.05 16.14 -11.48
C VAL A 23 12.52 15.89 -11.16
N GLU A 24 12.78 15.02 -10.17
CA GLU A 24 14.10 14.51 -9.82
C GLU A 24 14.15 12.98 -9.99
N ILE A 25 15.15 12.44 -10.68
CA ILE A 25 15.29 11.01 -10.98
C ILE A 25 16.68 10.51 -10.59
N GLY A 26 16.70 9.51 -9.68
CA GLY A 26 17.92 8.87 -9.19
C GLY A 26 18.56 7.90 -10.17
N SER A 27 19.80 7.53 -9.87
CA SER A 27 20.70 6.70 -10.70
C SER A 27 20.11 5.35 -11.11
N ASN A 28 20.56 4.81 -12.23
CA ASN A 28 20.18 3.49 -12.77
C ASN A 28 18.68 3.30 -13.04
N THR A 29 17.89 4.38 -13.03
CA THR A 29 16.45 4.31 -13.32
C THR A 29 16.24 4.20 -14.84
N ILE A 30 15.34 3.29 -15.24
CA ILE A 30 14.99 3.06 -16.65
C ILE A 30 13.54 3.47 -16.87
N ILE A 31 13.32 4.43 -17.75
CA ILE A 31 12.00 4.91 -18.17
C ILE A 31 11.79 4.45 -19.62
N GLN A 32 10.76 3.63 -19.82
CA GLN A 32 10.41 3.15 -21.16
C GLN A 32 9.73 4.24 -22.01
N PRO A 33 9.51 4.03 -23.32
CA PRO A 33 8.85 5.01 -24.18
C PRO A 33 7.44 5.38 -23.70
N HIS A 34 6.99 6.60 -24.01
CA HIS A 34 5.63 7.10 -23.75
C HIS A 34 5.26 7.18 -22.25
N VAL A 35 6.21 7.42 -21.38
CA VAL A 35 5.95 7.66 -19.95
C VAL A 35 5.77 9.16 -19.71
N ASN A 36 4.80 9.53 -18.86
CA ASN A 36 4.60 10.91 -18.40
C ASN A 36 4.94 11.03 -16.91
N ILE A 37 5.92 11.88 -16.57
CA ILE A 37 6.32 12.18 -15.19
C ILE A 37 6.35 13.70 -15.03
N ILE A 38 5.49 14.23 -14.18
CA ILE A 38 5.34 15.67 -13.95
C ILE A 38 5.15 16.00 -12.46
N GLY A 39 4.92 17.29 -12.15
CA GLY A 39 4.73 17.79 -10.80
C GLY A 39 6.02 17.73 -9.96
N ASP A 40 5.95 18.10 -8.67
CA ASP A 40 7.05 17.94 -7.71
C ASP A 40 7.20 16.46 -7.36
N THR A 41 7.92 15.73 -8.23
CA THR A 41 8.06 14.28 -8.16
C THR A 41 9.51 13.87 -8.00
N LEU A 42 9.82 13.21 -6.89
CA LEU A 42 11.11 12.61 -6.61
C LEU A 42 11.04 11.10 -6.82
N ILE A 43 11.89 10.57 -7.69
CA ILE A 43 12.04 9.14 -7.96
C ILE A 43 13.46 8.71 -7.56
N GLY A 44 13.56 7.69 -6.71
CA GLY A 44 14.83 7.13 -6.26
C GLY A 44 15.60 6.39 -7.34
N LYS A 45 16.47 5.48 -6.92
CA LYS A 45 17.41 4.75 -7.77
C LYS A 45 16.82 3.42 -8.25
N ASN A 46 17.41 2.86 -9.34
CA ASN A 46 17.15 1.51 -9.83
C ASN A 46 15.67 1.23 -10.17
N ASN A 47 14.86 2.25 -10.36
CA ASN A 47 13.44 2.06 -10.70
C ASN A 47 13.30 1.65 -12.18
N LYS A 48 12.28 0.84 -12.47
CA LYS A 48 11.90 0.53 -13.84
C LYS A 48 10.46 0.95 -14.09
N ILE A 49 10.27 1.95 -14.96
CA ILE A 49 8.98 2.54 -15.28
C ILE A 49 8.64 2.15 -16.72
N TYR A 50 7.51 1.47 -16.87
CA TYR A 50 7.08 0.90 -18.14
C TYR A 50 6.18 1.86 -18.91
N SER A 51 6.07 1.60 -20.22
CA SER A 51 5.37 2.47 -21.17
C SER A 51 3.95 2.82 -20.72
N PHE A 52 3.53 4.05 -21.00
CA PHE A 52 2.22 4.62 -20.69
C PHE A 52 1.92 4.80 -19.20
N ALA A 53 2.90 4.65 -18.31
CA ALA A 53 2.73 5.05 -16.92
C ALA A 53 2.58 6.58 -16.82
N SER A 54 1.72 7.05 -15.90
CA SER A 54 1.40 8.46 -15.66
C SER A 54 1.64 8.79 -14.19
N ILE A 55 2.70 9.52 -13.91
CA ILE A 55 3.25 9.72 -12.56
C ILE A 55 3.28 11.22 -12.24
N GLY A 56 2.75 11.61 -11.07
CA GLY A 56 2.77 12.98 -10.60
C GLY A 56 1.75 13.92 -11.26
N ASN A 57 0.80 13.38 -12.03
CA ASN A 57 -0.32 14.15 -12.56
C ASN A 57 -1.31 14.52 -11.45
N ASP A 58 -2.12 15.55 -11.70
CA ASP A 58 -3.05 16.12 -10.75
C ASP A 58 -3.88 15.06 -10.00
N PRO A 59 -4.06 15.24 -8.68
CA PRO A 59 -4.94 14.39 -7.90
C PRO A 59 -6.36 14.36 -8.45
N GLN A 60 -7.00 13.19 -8.42
CA GLN A 60 -8.41 13.05 -8.77
C GLN A 60 -9.30 13.44 -7.58
N ASP A 61 -9.13 14.67 -7.08
CA ASP A 61 -9.91 15.24 -6.00
C ASP A 61 -10.54 16.55 -6.46
N LEU A 62 -11.88 16.66 -6.36
CA LEU A 62 -12.63 17.87 -6.73
C LEU A 62 -12.24 19.12 -5.91
N LYS A 63 -11.57 18.96 -4.79
CA LYS A 63 -11.07 20.05 -3.94
C LYS A 63 -9.69 20.55 -4.37
N TYR A 64 -8.98 19.81 -5.22
CA TYR A 64 -7.66 20.20 -5.69
C TYR A 64 -7.73 21.46 -6.54
N LYS A 65 -6.86 22.44 -6.26
CA LYS A 65 -6.84 23.77 -6.91
C LYS A 65 -5.45 24.12 -7.46
N ASN A 66 -4.72 23.12 -7.97
CA ASN A 66 -3.36 23.27 -8.51
C ASN A 66 -2.33 23.71 -7.44
N GLU A 67 -2.53 23.35 -6.18
CA GLU A 67 -1.57 23.60 -5.11
C GLU A 67 -0.30 22.78 -5.31
N LYS A 68 0.84 23.32 -4.88
CA LYS A 68 2.10 22.59 -4.89
C LYS A 68 2.08 21.48 -3.82
N THR A 69 2.07 20.26 -4.29
CA THR A 69 2.11 19.06 -3.46
C THR A 69 3.11 18.07 -4.04
N LYS A 70 3.51 17.08 -3.27
CA LYS A 70 4.67 16.25 -3.56
C LYS A 70 4.33 14.78 -3.74
N LEU A 71 5.09 14.13 -4.65
CA LEU A 71 5.16 12.69 -4.78
C LEU A 71 6.61 12.23 -4.54
N VAL A 72 6.78 11.24 -3.66
CA VAL A 72 8.09 10.63 -3.40
C VAL A 72 8.00 9.13 -3.66
N ILE A 73 8.83 8.62 -4.55
CA ILE A 73 8.97 7.20 -4.87
C ILE A 73 10.39 6.77 -4.50
N GLY A 74 10.50 5.71 -3.70
CA GLY A 74 11.79 5.16 -3.27
C GLY A 74 12.54 4.42 -4.38
N ASP A 75 13.36 3.47 -3.97
CA ASP A 75 14.29 2.76 -4.83
C ASP A 75 13.74 1.39 -5.28
N ASP A 76 14.31 0.82 -6.36
CA ASP A 76 14.12 -0.57 -6.81
C ASP A 76 12.67 -0.95 -7.17
N ASN A 77 11.80 0.01 -7.47
CA ASN A 77 10.40 -0.24 -7.82
C ASN A 77 10.23 -0.63 -9.29
N LYS A 78 9.23 -1.47 -9.56
CA LYS A 78 8.76 -1.82 -10.90
C LYS A 78 7.36 -1.28 -11.09
N ILE A 79 7.22 -0.23 -11.90
CA ILE A 79 5.97 0.46 -12.20
C ILE A 79 5.55 0.07 -13.61
N ARG A 80 4.59 -0.84 -13.73
CA ARG A 80 4.18 -1.44 -15.00
C ARG A 80 3.34 -0.47 -15.85
N GLU A 81 2.95 -0.98 -17.02
CA GLU A 81 2.24 -0.22 -18.04
C GLU A 81 0.92 0.32 -17.49
N TYR A 82 0.57 1.54 -17.87
CA TYR A 82 -0.69 2.23 -17.52
C TYR A 82 -0.90 2.42 -16.01
N VAL A 83 0.13 2.26 -15.19
CA VAL A 83 0.04 2.61 -13.78
C VAL A 83 -0.09 4.12 -13.63
N THR A 84 -0.98 4.58 -12.74
CA THR A 84 -1.12 5.98 -12.42
C THR A 84 -0.83 6.25 -10.95
N ILE A 85 -0.09 7.34 -10.66
CA ILE A 85 0.28 7.72 -9.29
C ILE A 85 0.12 9.22 -9.15
N ASN A 86 -0.73 9.66 -8.21
CA ASN A 86 -0.97 11.07 -7.95
C ASN A 86 -0.12 11.60 -6.78
N PRO A 87 0.25 12.89 -6.77
CA PRO A 87 0.86 13.57 -5.62
C PRO A 87 -0.15 13.73 -4.47
N GLY A 88 0.28 14.30 -3.34
CA GLY A 88 -0.62 14.64 -2.25
C GLY A 88 -1.56 15.80 -2.55
N THR A 89 -2.42 16.12 -1.58
CA THR A 89 -3.26 17.31 -1.55
C THR A 89 -2.99 18.12 -0.29
N VAL A 90 -3.20 19.43 -0.29
CA VAL A 90 -3.00 20.26 0.91
C VAL A 90 -3.84 19.76 2.07
N GLY A 91 -5.09 19.36 1.82
CA GLY A 91 -5.98 18.79 2.84
C GLY A 91 -5.54 17.44 3.40
N GLY A 92 -4.67 16.72 2.70
CA GLY A 92 -4.13 15.41 3.09
C GLY A 92 -2.72 15.43 3.65
N GLY A 93 -2.11 16.61 3.74
CA GLY A 93 -0.72 16.75 4.22
C GLY A 93 0.30 16.96 3.10
N GLY A 94 -0.15 17.06 1.84
CA GLY A 94 0.66 17.49 0.71
C GLY A 94 1.62 16.44 0.14
N LEU A 95 1.53 15.18 0.56
CA LEU A 95 2.50 14.15 0.20
C LEU A 95 1.87 12.79 -0.08
N THR A 96 2.16 12.23 -1.26
CA THR A 96 2.04 10.78 -1.52
C THR A 96 3.42 10.16 -1.44
N LYS A 97 3.57 9.08 -0.67
CA LYS A 97 4.86 8.42 -0.44
C LYS A 97 4.80 6.93 -0.79
N ILE A 98 5.79 6.48 -1.54
CA ILE A 98 5.98 5.08 -1.93
C ILE A 98 7.37 4.63 -1.46
N GLY A 99 7.43 3.46 -0.82
CA GLY A 99 8.66 2.84 -0.36
C GLY A 99 9.50 2.21 -1.47
N ASN A 100 10.22 1.18 -1.11
CA ASN A 100 11.20 0.54 -1.99
C ASN A 100 10.76 -0.86 -2.41
N ASN A 101 11.35 -1.37 -3.50
CA ASN A 101 11.20 -2.75 -3.97
C ASN A 101 9.74 -3.19 -4.20
N CYS A 102 8.89 -2.26 -4.62
CA CYS A 102 7.48 -2.52 -4.91
C CYS A 102 7.27 -2.98 -6.36
N LEU A 103 6.19 -3.73 -6.57
CA LEU A 103 5.71 -4.10 -7.88
C LEU A 103 4.26 -3.61 -8.06
N PHE A 104 4.08 -2.63 -8.93
CA PHE A 104 2.75 -2.15 -9.34
C PHE A 104 2.47 -2.69 -10.73
N MET A 105 1.58 -3.69 -10.80
CA MET A 105 1.24 -4.34 -12.07
C MET A 105 0.31 -3.47 -12.91
N VAL A 106 0.08 -3.89 -14.15
CA VAL A 106 -0.65 -3.16 -15.17
C VAL A 106 -1.98 -2.59 -14.66
N HIS A 107 -2.24 -1.31 -14.98
CA HIS A 107 -3.47 -0.59 -14.61
C HIS A 107 -3.71 -0.40 -13.11
N SER A 108 -2.73 -0.62 -12.23
CA SER A 108 -2.92 -0.24 -10.83
C SER A 108 -2.86 1.28 -10.65
N HIS A 109 -3.52 1.78 -9.61
CA HIS A 109 -3.60 3.21 -9.32
C HIS A 109 -3.28 3.50 -7.86
N ILE A 110 -2.49 4.52 -7.60
CA ILE A 110 -2.24 5.06 -6.26
C ILE A 110 -2.73 6.51 -6.25
N ALA A 111 -3.81 6.73 -5.50
CA ALA A 111 -4.39 8.06 -5.33
C ALA A 111 -3.55 8.95 -4.39
N HIS A 112 -3.98 10.18 -4.26
CA HIS A 112 -3.34 11.22 -3.46
C HIS A 112 -3.22 10.87 -1.96
N ASP A 113 -2.20 11.41 -1.30
CA ASP A 113 -1.99 11.30 0.15
C ASP A 113 -1.83 9.87 0.67
N CYS A 114 -1.57 8.91 -0.22
CA CYS A 114 -1.31 7.53 0.16
C CYS A 114 0.11 7.36 0.73
N THR A 115 0.24 6.45 1.68
CA THR A 115 1.54 5.94 2.13
C THR A 115 1.64 4.47 1.81
N ILE A 116 2.59 4.09 0.95
CA ILE A 116 2.86 2.72 0.54
C ILE A 116 4.22 2.32 1.10
N GLY A 117 4.27 1.22 1.84
CA GLY A 117 5.50 0.67 2.43
C GLY A 117 6.43 0.02 1.42
N ASN A 118 7.34 -0.79 1.91
CA ASN A 118 8.32 -1.51 1.10
C ASN A 118 7.81 -2.90 0.69
N ASN A 119 8.32 -3.43 -0.43
CA ASN A 119 8.00 -4.76 -0.94
C ASN A 119 6.50 -4.98 -1.21
N VAL A 120 5.74 -3.93 -1.45
CA VAL A 120 4.30 -4.00 -1.73
C VAL A 120 4.08 -4.49 -3.16
N ILE A 121 3.13 -5.42 -3.32
CA ILE A 121 2.70 -5.91 -4.63
C ILE A 121 1.24 -5.53 -4.83
N LEU A 122 0.97 -4.68 -5.81
CA LEU A 122 -0.36 -4.43 -6.34
C LEU A 122 -0.50 -5.21 -7.65
N ALA A 123 -1.38 -6.21 -7.67
CA ALA A 123 -1.65 -6.96 -8.89
C ALA A 123 -2.43 -6.10 -9.90
N ASN A 124 -2.72 -6.67 -11.08
CA ASN A 124 -3.38 -5.93 -12.16
C ASN A 124 -4.69 -5.28 -11.73
N SER A 125 -4.89 -4.03 -12.14
CA SER A 125 -6.12 -3.27 -11.94
C SER A 125 -6.52 -3.09 -10.45
N VAL A 126 -5.53 -2.88 -9.57
CA VAL A 126 -5.75 -2.57 -8.16
C VAL A 126 -5.70 -1.05 -7.95
N PRO A 127 -6.84 -0.36 -7.72
CA PRO A 127 -6.84 1.02 -7.27
C PRO A 127 -6.71 1.13 -5.75
N ILE A 128 -5.84 2.03 -5.30
CA ILE A 128 -5.69 2.45 -3.92
C ILE A 128 -6.32 3.84 -3.76
N GLY A 129 -7.39 3.94 -2.97
CA GLY A 129 -8.08 5.19 -2.71
C GLY A 129 -7.26 6.17 -1.85
N GLY A 130 -7.56 7.46 -1.96
CA GLY A 130 -6.83 8.53 -1.27
C GLY A 130 -6.66 8.32 0.23
N HIS A 131 -5.55 8.79 0.78
CA HIS A 131 -5.19 8.69 2.20
C HIS A 131 -5.05 7.25 2.74
N ALA A 132 -5.02 6.24 1.88
CA ALA A 132 -4.81 4.86 2.32
C ALA A 132 -3.36 4.64 2.77
N LYS A 133 -3.20 3.77 3.77
CA LYS A 133 -1.88 3.34 4.27
C LYS A 133 -1.72 1.85 4.02
N ILE A 134 -0.74 1.47 3.23
CA ILE A 134 -0.40 0.09 2.91
C ILE A 134 0.98 -0.17 3.50
N ASP A 135 1.07 -1.02 4.50
CA ASP A 135 2.33 -1.31 5.19
C ASP A 135 3.23 -2.25 4.36
N ASP A 136 4.42 -2.54 4.89
CA ASP A 136 5.42 -3.37 4.22
C ASP A 136 4.91 -4.79 3.91
N ASP A 137 5.43 -5.37 2.83
CA ASP A 137 5.19 -6.76 2.42
C ASP A 137 3.72 -7.13 2.14
N VAL A 138 2.85 -6.15 1.93
CA VAL A 138 1.45 -6.38 1.57
C VAL A 138 1.32 -6.82 0.12
N ILE A 139 0.47 -7.82 -0.11
CA ILE A 139 0.10 -8.27 -1.46
C ILE A 139 -1.40 -8.08 -1.65
N ILE A 140 -1.78 -7.37 -2.72
CA ILE A 140 -3.19 -7.15 -3.08
C ILE A 140 -3.46 -7.80 -4.43
N GLY A 141 -4.36 -8.78 -4.43
CA GLY A 141 -4.76 -9.56 -5.60
C GLY A 141 -5.50 -8.74 -6.66
N GLY A 142 -5.42 -9.19 -7.90
CA GLY A 142 -5.96 -8.46 -9.07
C GLY A 142 -7.44 -8.13 -8.96
N ASN A 143 -7.81 -7.00 -9.56
CA ASN A 143 -9.16 -6.42 -9.55
C ASN A 143 -9.74 -6.19 -8.14
N SER A 144 -8.89 -6.11 -7.12
CA SER A 144 -9.29 -5.68 -5.79
C SER A 144 -9.15 -4.17 -5.67
N ALA A 145 -9.95 -3.54 -4.81
CA ALA A 145 -9.90 -2.10 -4.58
C ALA A 145 -9.77 -1.79 -3.10
N VAL A 146 -8.97 -0.78 -2.74
CA VAL A 146 -8.83 -0.29 -1.37
C VAL A 146 -9.53 1.05 -1.24
N GLN A 147 -10.50 1.12 -0.34
CA GLN A 147 -11.26 2.33 -0.06
C GLN A 147 -10.36 3.41 0.56
N GLN A 148 -10.65 4.67 0.31
CA GLN A 148 -9.95 5.80 0.91
C GLN A 148 -9.90 5.71 2.45
N PHE A 149 -8.82 6.20 3.05
CA PHE A 149 -8.56 6.19 4.50
C PHE A 149 -8.43 4.79 5.12
N THR A 150 -8.34 3.73 4.34
CA THR A 150 -8.16 2.37 4.85
C THR A 150 -6.68 2.08 5.11
N ARG A 151 -6.41 1.32 6.17
CA ARG A 151 -5.07 0.82 6.49
C ARG A 151 -5.00 -0.68 6.23
N VAL A 152 -3.94 -1.11 5.58
CA VAL A 152 -3.64 -2.53 5.36
C VAL A 152 -2.32 -2.85 6.05
N GLY A 153 -2.40 -3.60 7.13
CA GLY A 153 -1.25 -3.92 7.97
C GLY A 153 -0.26 -4.86 7.31
N LYS A 154 0.96 -4.78 7.79
CA LYS A 154 2.15 -5.48 7.31
C LYS A 154 1.92 -6.95 7.00
N LEU A 155 2.50 -7.40 5.89
CA LEU A 155 2.52 -8.81 5.47
C LEU A 155 1.12 -9.44 5.34
N SER A 156 0.09 -8.59 5.09
CA SER A 156 -1.27 -9.07 4.79
C SER A 156 -1.39 -9.50 3.34
N MET A 157 -2.25 -10.47 3.09
CA MET A 157 -2.61 -10.97 1.77
C MET A 157 -4.10 -10.72 1.51
N ILE A 158 -4.39 -9.92 0.49
CA ILE A 158 -5.74 -9.66 0.00
C ILE A 158 -5.94 -10.48 -1.26
N GLY A 159 -6.94 -11.35 -1.27
CA GLY A 159 -7.29 -12.12 -2.48
C GLY A 159 -7.83 -11.25 -3.59
N GLY A 160 -7.83 -11.76 -4.81
CA GLY A 160 -8.38 -11.04 -5.96
C GLY A 160 -9.89 -10.78 -5.83
N MET A 161 -10.40 -9.78 -6.56
CA MET A 161 -11.81 -9.36 -6.59
C MET A 161 -12.35 -8.95 -5.21
N CYS A 162 -11.50 -8.36 -4.36
CA CYS A 162 -11.84 -7.98 -2.99
C CYS A 162 -11.98 -6.45 -2.85
N GLY A 163 -13.11 -5.99 -2.34
CA GLY A 163 -13.30 -4.60 -1.93
C GLY A 163 -12.86 -4.41 -0.47
N VAL A 164 -11.72 -3.77 -0.24
CA VAL A 164 -11.19 -3.50 1.09
C VAL A 164 -11.81 -2.21 1.62
N VAL A 165 -12.82 -2.34 2.46
CA VAL A 165 -13.60 -1.21 3.02
C VAL A 165 -13.38 -0.99 4.52
N LYS A 166 -12.60 -1.88 5.14
CA LYS A 166 -12.27 -1.86 6.58
C LYS A 166 -10.75 -2.00 6.74
N ASP A 167 -10.21 -1.57 7.87
CA ASP A 167 -8.80 -1.73 8.21
C ASP A 167 -8.44 -3.22 8.35
N ILE A 168 -7.33 -3.62 7.76
CA ILE A 168 -6.83 -4.99 7.76
C ILE A 168 -5.67 -5.09 8.75
N LEU A 169 -5.80 -5.93 9.77
CA LEU A 169 -4.72 -6.16 10.74
C LEU A 169 -3.47 -6.74 10.08
N PRO A 170 -2.28 -6.49 10.63
CA PRO A 170 -1.05 -7.13 10.17
C PRO A 170 -1.19 -8.65 10.10
N TYR A 171 -0.53 -9.27 9.13
CA TYR A 171 -0.49 -10.73 8.93
C TYR A 171 -1.81 -11.38 8.53
N SER A 172 -2.82 -10.61 8.17
CA SER A 172 -4.14 -11.11 7.79
C SER A 172 -4.16 -11.79 6.43
N LEU A 173 -5.03 -12.79 6.31
CA LEU A 173 -5.47 -13.35 5.05
C LEU A 173 -6.93 -12.96 4.83
N VAL A 174 -7.23 -12.21 3.75
CA VAL A 174 -8.54 -11.62 3.50
C VAL A 174 -9.03 -11.98 2.11
N PHE A 175 -10.29 -12.38 2.00
CA PHE A 175 -10.97 -12.69 0.75
C PHE A 175 -12.43 -12.19 0.75
N GLY A 176 -13.02 -12.16 -0.43
CA GLY A 176 -14.44 -11.88 -0.65
C GLY A 176 -14.71 -10.43 -1.03
N ASN A 177 -15.86 -10.20 -1.66
CA ASN A 177 -16.22 -8.94 -2.28
C ASN A 177 -16.26 -7.71 -1.32
N ARG A 178 -16.39 -7.93 -0.01
CA ARG A 178 -16.39 -6.89 1.03
C ARG A 178 -15.36 -7.13 2.14
N SER A 179 -14.23 -7.76 1.80
CA SER A 179 -13.14 -8.05 2.74
C SER A 179 -13.58 -8.81 4.00
N ILE A 180 -13.45 -10.13 3.95
CA ILE A 180 -13.73 -11.02 5.10
C ILE A 180 -12.39 -11.58 5.57
N LEU A 181 -12.10 -11.46 6.85
CA LEU A 181 -10.93 -12.07 7.47
C LEU A 181 -11.06 -13.61 7.44
N LYS A 182 -10.13 -14.28 6.78
CA LYS A 182 -10.07 -15.76 6.69
C LYS A 182 -9.07 -16.37 7.66
N GLY A 183 -8.29 -15.53 8.33
CA GLY A 183 -7.28 -15.92 9.30
C GLY A 183 -5.93 -15.26 9.06
N VAL A 184 -4.87 -15.97 9.37
CA VAL A 184 -3.49 -15.51 9.30
C VAL A 184 -2.86 -15.90 7.96
N ASN A 185 -2.10 -15.00 7.34
CA ASN A 185 -1.29 -15.26 6.14
C ASN A 185 -0.09 -16.17 6.44
N MET A 186 -0.35 -17.42 6.74
CA MET A 186 0.70 -18.40 7.12
C MET A 186 1.73 -18.61 6.01
N ILE A 187 1.29 -18.55 4.74
CA ILE A 187 2.19 -18.74 3.59
C ILE A 187 3.18 -17.57 3.53
N GLY A 188 2.70 -16.34 3.65
CA GLY A 188 3.55 -15.15 3.68
C GLY A 188 4.55 -15.19 4.83
N LEU A 189 4.10 -15.49 6.03
CA LEU A 189 4.96 -15.62 7.21
C LEU A 189 6.06 -16.68 7.02
N ARG A 190 5.73 -17.86 6.49
CA ARG A 190 6.72 -18.92 6.21
C ARG A 190 7.72 -18.49 5.14
N ARG A 191 7.30 -17.80 4.08
CA ARG A 191 8.21 -17.27 3.05
C ARG A 191 9.20 -16.23 3.60
N LYS A 192 8.84 -15.55 4.67
CA LYS A 192 9.72 -14.64 5.43
C LYS A 192 10.53 -15.36 6.51
N ASN A 193 10.56 -16.71 6.50
CA ASN A 193 11.28 -17.54 7.46
C ASN A 193 10.87 -17.31 8.93
N ILE A 194 9.64 -16.88 9.17
CA ILE A 194 9.09 -16.75 10.53
C ILE A 194 8.86 -18.15 11.10
N SER A 195 9.34 -18.39 12.32
CA SER A 195 9.22 -19.68 12.98
C SER A 195 7.77 -20.10 13.24
N ASN A 196 7.50 -21.40 13.21
CA ASN A 196 6.16 -21.93 13.49
C ASN A 196 5.63 -21.50 14.86
N ASN A 197 6.49 -21.32 15.86
CA ASN A 197 6.09 -20.83 17.18
C ASN A 197 5.51 -19.41 17.10
N LYS A 198 6.23 -18.47 16.46
CA LYS A 198 5.74 -17.11 16.24
C LYS A 198 4.44 -17.08 15.42
N ILE A 199 4.34 -17.91 14.36
CA ILE A 199 3.10 -18.06 13.58
C ILE A 199 1.92 -18.52 14.46
N ASN A 200 2.17 -19.48 15.35
CA ASN A 200 1.15 -19.96 16.30
C ASN A 200 0.74 -18.88 17.30
N ASN A 201 1.68 -18.04 17.76
CA ASN A 201 1.36 -16.89 18.60
C ASN A 201 0.41 -15.91 17.89
N VAL A 202 0.69 -15.57 16.62
CA VAL A 202 -0.21 -14.72 15.82
C VAL A 202 -1.60 -15.36 15.69
N LYS A 203 -1.68 -16.67 15.43
CA LYS A 203 -2.98 -17.38 15.35
C LYS A 203 -3.75 -17.31 16.68
N LYS A 204 -3.05 -17.54 17.81
CA LYS A 204 -3.66 -17.42 19.15
C LYS A 204 -4.16 -15.99 19.42
N ALA A 205 -3.33 -14.97 19.09
CA ALA A 205 -3.74 -13.58 19.23
C ALA A 205 -5.00 -13.27 18.41
N PHE A 206 -5.07 -13.70 17.14
CA PHE A 206 -6.28 -13.55 16.32
C PHE A 206 -7.51 -14.23 16.93
N SER A 207 -7.34 -15.46 17.44
CA SER A 207 -8.43 -16.18 18.12
C SER A 207 -8.94 -15.44 19.35
N ILE A 208 -8.06 -14.80 20.11
CA ILE A 208 -8.44 -13.98 21.29
C ILE A 208 -9.13 -12.69 20.84
N ILE A 209 -8.54 -11.96 19.90
CA ILE A 209 -9.06 -10.67 19.41
C ILE A 209 -10.48 -10.83 18.85
N PHE A 210 -10.72 -11.88 18.07
CA PHE A 210 -11.96 -12.11 17.34
C PHE A 210 -12.89 -13.15 18.00
N GLN A 211 -12.74 -13.41 19.31
CA GLN A 211 -13.62 -14.34 20.02
C GLN A 211 -15.09 -13.82 20.10
N ASP A 212 -15.25 -12.48 20.13
CA ASP A 212 -16.51 -11.75 20.10
C ASP A 212 -16.31 -10.37 19.47
N ASN A 213 -17.31 -9.49 19.52
CA ASN A 213 -17.25 -8.15 18.93
C ASN A 213 -16.50 -7.10 19.78
N ASN A 214 -16.02 -7.47 20.98
CA ASN A 214 -15.34 -6.55 21.90
C ASN A 214 -13.82 -6.55 21.69
N HIS A 215 -13.35 -6.37 20.48
CA HIS A 215 -11.94 -6.53 20.09
C HIS A 215 -10.97 -5.76 21.00
N MET A 216 -11.32 -4.51 21.41
CA MET A 216 -10.47 -3.68 22.26
C MET A 216 -10.37 -4.18 23.72
N GLU A 217 -11.37 -4.86 24.22
CA GLU A 217 -11.29 -5.54 25.51
C GLU A 217 -10.55 -6.87 25.40
N ASN A 218 -10.73 -7.56 24.27
CA ASN A 218 -10.11 -8.85 24.04
C ASN A 218 -8.58 -8.76 23.94
N ILE A 219 -8.02 -7.68 23.41
CA ILE A 219 -6.56 -7.49 23.37
C ILE A 219 -5.94 -7.51 24.78
N LYS A 220 -6.67 -7.10 25.83
CA LYS A 220 -6.21 -7.15 27.22
C LYS A 220 -6.07 -8.58 27.74
N LYS A 221 -6.69 -9.55 27.10
CA LYS A 221 -6.63 -10.99 27.43
C LYS A 221 -5.45 -11.73 26.78
N ILE A 222 -4.69 -11.03 25.94
CA ILE A 222 -3.48 -11.61 25.31
C ILE A 222 -2.46 -11.90 26.42
N PRO A 223 -1.93 -13.14 26.52
CA PRO A 223 -0.98 -13.52 27.55
C PRO A 223 0.27 -12.64 27.56
N SER A 224 0.78 -12.30 28.75
CA SER A 224 1.92 -11.40 28.91
C SER A 224 3.22 -11.92 28.29
N ASP A 225 3.40 -13.23 28.23
CA ASP A 225 4.51 -13.88 27.54
C ASP A 225 4.48 -13.70 26.02
N MET A 226 3.31 -13.49 25.44
CA MET A 226 3.14 -13.22 24.01
C MET A 226 3.33 -11.73 23.65
N ILE A 227 3.08 -10.80 24.56
CA ILE A 227 3.13 -9.33 24.29
C ILE A 227 4.54 -8.88 23.86
N ASN A 228 5.59 -9.60 24.29
CA ASN A 228 6.97 -9.29 23.91
C ASN A 228 7.35 -9.76 22.49
N ASP A 229 6.54 -10.60 21.85
CA ASP A 229 6.74 -11.01 20.46
C ASP A 229 6.52 -9.81 19.52
N GLU A 230 7.47 -9.53 18.64
CA GLU A 230 7.44 -8.43 17.68
C GLU A 230 6.17 -8.43 16.81
N LEU A 231 5.73 -9.64 16.39
CA LEU A 231 4.53 -9.76 15.55
C LEU A 231 3.26 -9.40 16.33
N ILE A 232 3.23 -9.68 17.62
CA ILE A 232 2.12 -9.29 18.49
C ILE A 232 2.14 -7.78 18.74
N LYS A 233 3.32 -7.19 18.93
CA LYS A 233 3.47 -5.74 19.05
C LYS A 233 2.94 -5.02 17.81
N ASP A 234 3.31 -5.45 16.61
CA ASP A 234 2.80 -4.88 15.35
C ASP A 234 1.25 -4.87 15.33
N ILE A 235 0.61 -5.96 15.76
CA ILE A 235 -0.85 -6.06 15.82
C ILE A 235 -1.44 -5.08 16.84
N LEU A 236 -0.85 -5.01 18.03
CA LEU A 236 -1.31 -4.12 19.10
C LEU A 236 -1.12 -2.64 18.75
N GLU A 237 0.02 -2.28 18.15
CA GLU A 237 0.29 -0.93 17.67
C GLU A 237 -0.70 -0.52 16.59
N PHE A 238 -0.97 -1.39 15.63
CA PHE A 238 -1.97 -1.16 14.59
C PHE A 238 -3.36 -0.91 15.19
N LEU A 239 -3.80 -1.69 16.18
CA LEU A 239 -5.09 -1.55 16.84
C LEU A 239 -5.17 -0.28 17.70
N ASN A 240 -4.05 0.17 18.29
CA ASN A 240 -4.01 1.35 19.15
C ASN A 240 -3.79 2.66 18.37
N SER A 241 -3.35 2.60 17.12
CA SER A 241 -3.15 3.76 16.27
C SER A 241 -4.49 4.29 15.69
N ASP A 242 -4.43 5.12 14.65
CA ASP A 242 -5.57 5.77 14.00
C ASP A 242 -6.79 4.81 13.80
N LYS A 243 -7.99 5.27 14.16
CA LYS A 243 -9.23 4.46 14.17
C LYS A 243 -10.31 5.04 13.24
N LYS A 244 -9.94 5.58 12.11
CA LYS A 244 -10.90 6.17 11.15
C LYS A 244 -11.83 5.14 10.51
N ARG A 245 -11.41 3.89 10.44
CA ARG A 245 -12.17 2.77 9.86
C ARG A 245 -12.33 1.63 10.87
N PRO A 246 -13.45 0.88 10.84
CA PRO A 246 -13.56 -0.36 11.60
C PRO A 246 -12.56 -1.40 11.08
N ILE A 247 -12.17 -2.35 11.91
CA ILE A 247 -11.31 -3.46 11.49
C ILE A 247 -12.11 -4.53 10.73
N CYS A 248 -11.43 -5.21 9.80
CA CYS A 248 -11.95 -6.37 9.10
C CYS A 248 -12.05 -7.56 10.06
N THR A 249 -13.21 -8.19 10.11
CA THR A 249 -13.54 -9.31 11.01
C THR A 249 -13.76 -10.59 10.22
N PRO A 250 -13.70 -11.77 10.87
CA PRO A 250 -14.33 -12.97 10.34
C PRO A 250 -15.81 -12.70 10.09
N ARG A 251 -16.45 -13.43 9.14
CA ARG A 251 -17.85 -13.21 8.75
C ARG A 251 -18.74 -13.07 9.98
N GLU A 252 -19.40 -11.94 10.14
CA GLU A 252 -20.48 -11.79 11.10
C GLU A 252 -21.51 -12.87 10.78
N LYS A 253 -22.00 -13.57 11.80
CA LYS A 253 -23.16 -14.45 11.66
C LYS A 253 -24.26 -13.58 11.06
N ASP A 254 -24.82 -14.01 9.95
CA ASP A 254 -25.77 -13.28 9.13
C ASP A 254 -26.76 -12.43 9.98
N GLU A 255 -26.72 -11.11 9.82
CA GLU A 255 -27.89 -10.27 9.97
C GLU A 255 -28.76 -10.47 8.73
N ASN A 256 -29.27 -11.68 8.55
CA ASN A 256 -30.29 -12.02 7.59
C ASN A 256 -31.27 -12.96 8.27
N ASN A 257 -32.26 -12.35 8.86
CA ASN A 257 -33.64 -12.79 8.83
C ASN A 257 -34.52 -11.55 8.91
#